data_632160db026b22cd2efdbf73287f49da
#
_entry.id   632160db026b22cd2efdbf73287f49da
#
_cell.length_a   1.000
_cell.length_b   1.000
_cell.length_c   1.000
_cell.angle_alpha   90.00
_cell.angle_beta   90.00
_cell.angle_gamma   90.00
#
_symmetry.space_group_name_H-M   'P 1'
#
loop_
_entity.id
_entity.type
_entity.pdbx_description
1 polymer ?
#
loop_
_entity_poly.entity_id
_entity_poly.type
_entity_poly.pdbx_seq_one_letter_code
_entity_poly.pdbx_strand_id
1 'polypeptide(L)'
;NAFAPLIDHYVIQANIKRRLKRVQVNKQYKTRSIMHSNRYIFIYSAVMVVVVAILLTVVTIGLKPQQQYNVKVEKMQNILSSVNIPSTTKNAEELLNKYIVGQKVINVNNQEQNSQKAFEVNVEQESKKTADKRLLPIYICKTDKGETKYIFPTYGKGLWGPIWGYISVNDDKNTVYGAFFDHKGETPGLGAEIATEVFQSQFAGKKLFDETGNF
;
A
#
# COMPACT_ATOMS: atom_id res chain seq x y z
N ASN A 1 -83.80 -4.16 42.27
CA ASN A 1 -82.63 -3.65 41.54
C ASN A 1 -81.42 -4.58 41.67
N ALA A 2 -81.52 -5.76 41.04
CA ALA A 2 -80.45 -6.78 41.08
C ALA A 2 -79.35 -6.56 40.06
N PHE A 3 -79.44 -5.53 39.21
CA PHE A 3 -78.47 -5.28 38.12
C PHE A 3 -77.38 -4.23 38.49
N ALA A 4 -77.53 -3.43 39.54
CA ALA A 4 -76.58 -2.38 39.89
C ALA A 4 -75.15 -2.92 40.21
N PRO A 5 -74.99 -3.99 40.99
CA PRO A 5 -73.62 -4.49 41.30
C PRO A 5 -72.90 -5.09 40.09
N LEU A 6 -73.61 -5.58 39.08
CA LEU A 6 -72.98 -6.10 37.86
C LEU A 6 -72.44 -5.00 36.98
N ILE A 7 -73.15 -3.89 36.88
CA ILE A 7 -72.71 -2.72 36.10
C ILE A 7 -71.44 -2.11 36.71
N ASP A 8 -71.43 -1.96 38.06
CA ASP A 8 -70.26 -1.45 38.76
C ASP A 8 -69.03 -2.35 38.59
N HIS A 9 -69.22 -3.66 38.63
CA HIS A 9 -68.14 -4.60 38.38
C HIS A 9 -67.58 -4.46 36.98
N TYR A 10 -68.40 -4.33 35.93
CA TYR A 10 -67.97 -4.11 34.55
C TYR A 10 -67.22 -2.79 34.37
N VAL A 11 -67.74 -1.72 34.98
CA VAL A 11 -67.12 -0.39 34.92
C VAL A 11 -65.74 -0.39 35.62
N ILE A 12 -65.59 -1.05 36.75
CA ILE A 12 -64.34 -1.20 37.48
C ILE A 12 -63.34 -1.98 36.62
N GLN A 13 -63.73 -3.13 36.08
CA GLN A 13 -62.87 -3.94 35.19
C GLN A 13 -62.41 -3.18 33.95
N ALA A 14 -63.31 -2.42 33.33
CA ALA A 14 -62.97 -1.58 32.15
C ALA A 14 -61.99 -0.47 32.53
N ASN A 15 -62.13 0.14 33.69
CA ASN A 15 -61.22 1.18 34.18
C ASN A 15 -59.85 0.61 34.54
N ILE A 16 -59.79 -0.57 35.15
CA ILE A 16 -58.52 -1.28 35.43
C ILE A 16 -57.81 -1.61 34.11
N LYS A 17 -58.50 -2.19 33.12
CA LYS A 17 -57.95 -2.47 31.80
C LYS A 17 -57.39 -1.22 31.11
N ARG A 18 -58.11 -0.10 31.18
CA ARG A 18 -57.63 1.19 30.62
C ARG A 18 -56.38 1.71 31.34
N ARG A 19 -56.31 1.61 32.67
CA ARG A 19 -55.12 2.00 33.44
C ARG A 19 -53.91 1.10 33.12
N LEU A 20 -54.06 -0.20 33.06
CA LEU A 20 -53.01 -1.15 32.68
C LEU A 20 -52.47 -0.87 31.27
N LYS A 21 -53.38 -0.65 30.31
CA LYS A 21 -52.99 -0.30 28.94
C LYS A 21 -52.19 1.03 28.87
N ARG A 22 -52.60 2.03 29.66
CA ARG A 22 -51.85 3.32 29.75
C ARG A 22 -50.46 3.12 30.36
N VAL A 23 -50.33 2.29 31.41
CA VAL A 23 -49.04 2.01 32.04
C VAL A 23 -48.09 1.25 31.07
N GLN A 24 -48.62 0.25 30.36
CA GLN A 24 -47.84 -0.49 29.36
C GLN A 24 -47.38 0.42 28.20
N VAL A 25 -48.28 1.27 27.70
CA VAL A 25 -47.95 2.23 26.65
C VAL A 25 -46.88 3.20 27.12
N ASN A 26 -47.03 3.80 28.30
CA ASN A 26 -46.03 4.70 28.87
C ASN A 26 -44.66 4.03 29.12
N LYS A 27 -44.66 2.77 29.55
CA LYS A 27 -43.42 1.99 29.71
C LYS A 27 -42.73 1.78 28.37
N GLN A 28 -43.50 1.45 27.32
CA GLN A 28 -43.01 1.25 25.98
C GLN A 28 -42.45 2.55 25.37
N TYR A 29 -43.14 3.70 25.55
CA TYR A 29 -42.65 5.00 25.12
C TYR A 29 -41.36 5.41 25.84
N LYS A 30 -41.27 5.18 27.14
CA LYS A 30 -40.06 5.50 27.95
C LYS A 30 -38.86 4.67 27.50
N THR A 31 -39.02 3.39 27.21
CA THR A 31 -37.96 2.52 26.72
C THR A 31 -37.52 2.93 25.32
N ARG A 32 -38.46 3.27 24.44
CA ARG A 32 -38.19 3.74 23.07
C ARG A 32 -37.50 5.11 23.04
N SER A 33 -37.87 6.01 23.94
CA SER A 33 -37.25 7.33 24.09
C SER A 33 -35.80 7.27 24.55
N ILE A 34 -35.43 6.28 25.38
CA ILE A 34 -34.06 6.11 25.85
C ILE A 34 -33.16 5.58 24.70
N MET A 35 -33.67 4.67 23.88
CA MET A 35 -32.92 4.11 22.74
C MET A 35 -32.71 5.07 21.56
N HIS A 36 -33.52 6.12 21.47
CA HIS A 36 -33.46 7.12 20.39
C HIS A 36 -33.08 8.53 20.86
N SER A 37 -32.55 8.67 22.06
CA SER A 37 -32.01 9.95 22.53
C SER A 37 -30.77 10.31 21.70
N ASN A 38 -30.75 11.50 21.10
CA ASN A 38 -29.60 12.01 20.34
C ASN A 38 -28.29 11.88 21.15
N ARG A 39 -28.34 12.13 22.46
CA ARG A 39 -27.18 11.96 23.35
C ARG A 39 -26.66 10.53 23.39
N TYR A 40 -27.55 9.54 23.45
CA TYR A 40 -27.15 8.13 23.41
C TYR A 40 -26.46 7.78 22.09
N ILE A 41 -27.03 8.21 20.96
CA ILE A 41 -26.47 7.97 19.64
C ILE A 41 -25.08 8.60 19.54
N PHE A 42 -24.91 9.86 19.97
CA PHE A 42 -23.61 10.52 19.95
C PHE A 42 -22.56 9.83 20.81
N ILE A 43 -22.93 9.47 22.06
CA ILE A 43 -22.00 8.80 22.98
C ILE A 43 -21.62 7.41 22.43
N TYR A 44 -22.60 6.63 21.97
CA TYR A 44 -22.36 5.33 21.37
C TYR A 44 -21.44 5.42 20.15
N SER A 45 -21.73 6.35 19.23
CA SER A 45 -20.90 6.54 18.03
C SER A 45 -19.47 6.98 18.40
N ALA A 46 -19.31 7.89 19.34
CA ALA A 46 -18.00 8.34 19.81
C ALA A 46 -17.19 7.18 20.43
N VAL A 47 -17.82 6.40 21.30
CA VAL A 47 -17.18 5.22 21.92
C VAL A 47 -16.78 4.19 20.86
N MET A 48 -17.66 3.90 19.90
CA MET A 48 -17.35 2.98 18.81
C MET A 48 -16.18 3.44 17.96
N VAL A 49 -16.13 4.73 17.62
CA VAL A 49 -15.00 5.30 16.84
C VAL A 49 -13.69 5.16 17.62
N VAL A 50 -13.70 5.49 18.92
CA VAL A 50 -12.50 5.38 19.77
C VAL A 50 -12.04 3.92 19.88
N VAL A 51 -12.95 2.97 20.11
CA VAL A 51 -12.61 1.54 20.21
C VAL A 51 -12.01 1.05 18.90
N VAL A 52 -12.63 1.36 17.76
CA VAL A 52 -12.11 0.97 16.43
C VAL A 52 -10.76 1.60 16.17
N ALA A 53 -10.58 2.89 16.49
CA ALA A 53 -9.30 3.58 16.32
C ALA A 53 -8.18 2.94 17.14
N ILE A 54 -8.44 2.58 18.39
CA ILE A 54 -7.46 1.89 19.26
C ILE A 54 -7.11 0.53 18.66
N LEU A 55 -8.10 -0.27 18.28
CA LEU A 55 -7.86 -1.60 17.70
C LEU A 55 -7.03 -1.52 16.43
N LEU A 56 -7.38 -0.62 15.49
CA LEU A 56 -6.62 -0.42 14.26
C LEU A 56 -5.19 0.04 14.55
N THR A 57 -5.00 0.93 15.52
CA THR A 57 -3.68 1.44 15.90
C THR A 57 -2.80 0.31 16.44
N VAL A 58 -3.32 -0.51 17.36
CA VAL A 58 -2.58 -1.65 17.92
C VAL A 58 -2.16 -2.63 16.83
N VAL A 59 -3.08 -3.00 15.93
CA VAL A 59 -2.79 -3.89 14.81
C VAL A 59 -1.74 -3.28 13.88
N THR A 60 -1.87 -2.01 13.53
CA THR A 60 -0.94 -1.31 12.63
C THR A 60 0.48 -1.25 13.23
N ILE A 61 0.61 -0.90 14.52
CA ILE A 61 1.91 -0.86 15.20
C ILE A 61 2.53 -2.26 15.26
N GLY A 62 1.75 -3.27 15.60
CA GLY A 62 2.22 -4.65 15.70
C GLY A 62 2.71 -5.23 14.37
N LEU A 63 2.06 -4.85 13.25
CA LEU A 63 2.42 -5.33 11.91
C LEU A 63 3.51 -4.50 11.22
N LYS A 64 3.82 -3.31 11.73
CA LYS A 64 4.79 -2.39 11.10
C LYS A 64 6.17 -3.01 10.82
N PRO A 65 6.80 -3.76 11.74
CA PRO A 65 8.10 -4.40 11.46
C PRO A 65 8.02 -5.39 10.30
N GLN A 66 6.96 -6.20 10.26
CA GLN A 66 6.75 -7.18 9.20
C GLN A 66 6.50 -6.50 7.84
N GLN A 67 5.74 -5.41 7.81
CA GLN A 67 5.52 -4.62 6.61
C GLN A 67 6.84 -4.03 6.09
N GLN A 68 7.68 -3.46 6.96
CA GLN A 68 8.98 -2.93 6.57
C GLN A 68 9.91 -4.02 6.02
N TYR A 69 9.91 -5.20 6.61
CA TYR A 69 10.65 -6.34 6.11
C TYR A 69 10.15 -6.75 4.71
N ASN A 70 8.84 -6.88 4.53
CA ASN A 70 8.26 -7.26 3.24
C ASN A 70 8.61 -6.25 2.13
N VAL A 71 8.52 -4.94 2.41
CA VAL A 71 8.91 -3.88 1.46
C VAL A 71 10.41 -4.00 1.09
N LYS A 72 11.26 -4.32 2.08
CA LYS A 72 12.69 -4.53 1.82
C LYS A 72 12.93 -5.75 0.91
N VAL A 73 12.25 -6.86 1.20
CA VAL A 73 12.36 -8.09 0.39
C VAL A 73 11.81 -7.88 -1.01
N GLU A 74 10.68 -7.20 -1.16
CA GLU A 74 10.11 -6.83 -2.45
C GLU A 74 11.09 -5.99 -3.29
N LYS A 75 11.71 -4.98 -2.69
CA LYS A 75 12.76 -4.19 -3.35
C LYS A 75 13.93 -5.06 -3.85
N MET A 76 14.36 -6.06 -3.06
CA MET A 76 15.39 -7.01 -3.47
C MET A 76 14.94 -7.85 -4.66
N GLN A 77 13.72 -8.37 -4.62
CA GLN A 77 13.15 -9.16 -5.72
C GLN A 77 13.03 -8.34 -7.00
N ASN A 78 12.58 -7.09 -6.91
CA ASN A 78 12.43 -6.20 -8.06
C ASN A 78 13.79 -5.88 -8.73
N ILE A 79 14.84 -5.66 -7.92
CA ILE A 79 16.21 -5.49 -8.43
C ILE A 79 16.68 -6.76 -9.17
N LEU A 80 16.48 -7.94 -8.58
CA LEU A 80 16.87 -9.21 -9.18
C LEU A 80 16.06 -9.52 -10.44
N SER A 81 14.77 -9.23 -10.46
CA SER A 81 13.91 -9.40 -11.63
C SER A 81 14.37 -8.58 -12.82
N SER A 82 14.89 -7.37 -12.59
CA SER A 82 15.43 -6.53 -13.69
C SER A 82 16.65 -7.12 -14.39
N VAL A 83 17.32 -8.08 -13.77
CA VAL A 83 18.44 -8.83 -14.36
C VAL A 83 18.07 -10.30 -14.65
N ASN A 84 16.76 -10.59 -14.75
CA ASN A 84 16.22 -11.91 -15.09
C ASN A 84 16.63 -13.02 -14.08
N ILE A 85 16.83 -12.67 -12.81
CA ILE A 85 17.12 -13.63 -11.74
C ILE A 85 15.84 -13.86 -10.94
N PRO A 86 15.18 -15.04 -11.09
CA PRO A 86 13.99 -15.36 -10.34
C PRO A 86 14.31 -15.51 -8.84
N SER A 87 13.53 -14.90 -8.01
CA SER A 87 13.72 -14.93 -6.55
C SER A 87 12.40 -15.06 -5.81
N THR A 88 12.48 -15.57 -4.59
CA THR A 88 11.35 -15.71 -3.66
C THR A 88 11.62 -14.88 -2.41
N THR A 89 10.60 -14.68 -1.60
CA THR A 89 10.73 -13.99 -0.30
C THR A 89 11.79 -14.61 0.63
N LYS A 90 12.06 -15.90 0.46
CA LYS A 90 13.00 -16.63 1.34
C LYS A 90 14.45 -16.52 0.90
N ASN A 91 14.70 -16.38 -0.43
CA ASN A 91 16.06 -16.40 -0.99
C ASN A 91 16.51 -15.07 -1.60
N ALA A 92 15.64 -14.05 -1.60
CA ALA A 92 15.93 -12.74 -2.21
C ALA A 92 17.17 -12.06 -1.62
N GLU A 93 17.38 -12.13 -0.31
CA GLU A 93 18.53 -11.52 0.36
C GLU A 93 19.83 -12.26 0.03
N GLU A 94 19.79 -13.57 0.01
CA GLU A 94 20.95 -14.40 -0.39
C GLU A 94 21.36 -14.15 -1.85
N LEU A 95 20.39 -14.16 -2.76
CA LEU A 95 20.62 -13.91 -4.18
C LEU A 95 21.10 -12.48 -4.44
N LEU A 96 20.51 -11.49 -3.74
CA LEU A 96 20.97 -10.12 -3.86
C LEU A 96 22.46 -9.99 -3.46
N ASN A 97 22.84 -10.57 -2.33
CA ASN A 97 24.21 -10.53 -1.85
C ASN A 97 25.19 -11.32 -2.77
N LYS A 98 24.71 -12.36 -3.42
CA LYS A 98 25.49 -13.14 -4.40
C LYS A 98 25.76 -12.35 -5.69
N TYR A 99 24.73 -11.70 -6.24
CA TYR A 99 24.83 -11.12 -7.57
C TYR A 99 25.13 -9.61 -7.58
N ILE A 100 24.72 -8.85 -6.54
CA ILE A 100 25.00 -7.43 -6.45
C ILE A 100 26.35 -7.21 -5.77
N VAL A 101 27.38 -7.09 -6.58
CA VAL A 101 28.78 -6.97 -6.13
C VAL A 101 29.17 -5.53 -5.75
N GLY A 102 28.37 -4.53 -6.12
CA GLY A 102 28.63 -3.14 -5.79
C GLY A 102 27.37 -2.28 -5.82
N GLN A 103 27.43 -1.21 -5.05
CA GLN A 103 26.38 -0.20 -4.97
C GLN A 103 27.01 1.18 -4.94
N LYS A 104 26.51 2.10 -5.76
CA LYS A 104 26.97 3.48 -5.82
C LYS A 104 25.80 4.44 -5.77
N VAL A 105 26.03 5.59 -5.20
CA VAL A 105 25.08 6.73 -5.29
C VAL A 105 25.83 7.87 -5.96
N ILE A 106 25.30 8.38 -7.06
CA ILE A 106 25.88 9.50 -7.78
C ILE A 106 24.92 10.69 -7.79
N ASN A 107 25.47 11.89 -7.96
CA ASN A 107 24.68 13.08 -8.31
C ASN A 107 24.68 13.29 -9.84
N VAL A 108 23.92 14.28 -10.31
CA VAL A 108 23.86 14.63 -11.76
C VAL A 108 25.21 15.03 -12.37
N ASN A 109 26.18 15.45 -11.54
CA ASN A 109 27.52 15.78 -11.99
C ASN A 109 28.45 14.54 -12.00
N ASN A 110 27.88 13.34 -11.90
CA ASN A 110 28.59 12.06 -11.86
C ASN A 110 29.61 11.92 -10.69
N GLN A 111 29.38 12.69 -9.62
CA GLN A 111 30.19 12.60 -8.40
C GLN A 111 29.59 11.56 -7.45
N GLU A 112 30.44 10.64 -6.99
CA GLU A 112 30.01 9.61 -6.04
C GLU A 112 29.74 10.21 -4.66
N GLN A 113 28.60 9.86 -4.08
CA GLN A 113 28.15 10.30 -2.77
C GLN A 113 28.21 9.13 -1.78
N ASN A 114 29.20 9.16 -0.89
CA ASN A 114 29.41 8.09 0.09
C ASN A 114 28.55 8.24 1.38
N SER A 115 27.70 9.26 1.41
CA SER A 115 26.90 9.59 2.61
C SER A 115 25.73 8.63 2.85
N GLN A 116 25.29 7.88 1.84
CA GLN A 116 24.12 7.01 1.91
C GLN A 116 24.31 5.76 1.03
N LYS A 117 23.84 4.60 1.53
CA LYS A 117 23.84 3.37 0.74
C LYS A 117 22.77 3.45 -0.35
N ALA A 118 23.07 2.95 -1.54
CA ALA A 118 22.11 2.97 -2.69
C ALA A 118 20.78 2.29 -2.34
N PHE A 119 20.81 1.24 -1.54
CA PHE A 119 19.61 0.54 -1.10
C PHE A 119 18.69 1.39 -0.20
N GLU A 120 19.23 2.35 0.53
CA GLU A 120 18.50 3.23 1.45
C GLU A 120 17.92 4.47 0.74
N VAL A 121 18.39 4.77 -0.49
CA VAL A 121 17.89 5.91 -1.25
C VAL A 121 16.43 5.68 -1.64
N ASN A 122 15.59 6.63 -1.25
CA ASN A 122 14.17 6.64 -1.64
C ASN A 122 14.00 7.39 -2.96
N VAL A 123 13.90 6.65 -4.06
CA VAL A 123 13.83 7.19 -5.42
C VAL A 123 12.60 8.07 -5.64
N GLU A 124 11.48 7.79 -4.96
CA GLU A 124 10.30 8.65 -4.97
C GLU A 124 10.60 10.04 -4.39
N GLN A 125 11.29 10.09 -3.26
CA GLN A 125 11.66 11.37 -2.64
C GLN A 125 12.70 12.11 -3.49
N GLU A 126 13.66 11.39 -4.08
CA GLU A 126 14.64 11.97 -4.97
C GLU A 126 14.01 12.55 -6.25
N SER A 127 13.00 11.89 -6.80
CA SER A 127 12.29 12.37 -8.01
C SER A 127 11.59 13.72 -7.81
N LYS A 128 11.22 14.05 -6.58
CA LYS A 128 10.57 15.32 -6.21
C LYS A 128 11.55 16.49 -6.06
N LYS A 129 12.85 16.19 -5.97
CA LYS A 129 13.89 17.21 -5.89
C LYS A 129 14.20 17.78 -7.29
N THR A 130 14.79 18.97 -7.31
CA THR A 130 15.37 19.54 -8.56
C THR A 130 16.49 18.65 -9.08
N ALA A 131 16.70 18.61 -10.39
CA ALA A 131 17.63 17.67 -11.02
C ALA A 131 19.04 17.72 -10.43
N ASP A 132 19.53 18.94 -10.13
CA ASP A 132 20.85 19.21 -9.54
C ASP A 132 21.07 18.61 -8.15
N LYS A 133 20.00 18.34 -7.40
CA LYS A 133 20.05 17.82 -6.01
C LYS A 133 19.67 16.34 -5.88
N ARG A 134 19.38 15.69 -7.01
CA ARG A 134 18.96 14.27 -7.00
C ARG A 134 20.14 13.36 -6.75
N LEU A 135 19.89 12.37 -5.90
CA LEU A 135 20.76 11.23 -5.69
C LEU A 135 20.26 10.06 -6.55
N LEU A 136 21.15 9.52 -7.35
CA LEU A 136 20.87 8.45 -8.30
C LEU A 136 21.58 7.17 -7.84
N PRO A 137 20.85 6.21 -7.25
CA PRO A 137 21.43 4.94 -6.84
C PRO A 137 21.65 4.04 -8.05
N ILE A 138 22.80 3.35 -8.07
CA ILE A 138 23.20 2.39 -9.10
C ILE A 138 23.59 1.09 -8.40
N TYR A 139 23.10 -0.03 -8.92
CA TYR A 139 23.52 -1.35 -8.46
C TYR A 139 24.33 -2.03 -9.55
N ILE A 140 25.43 -2.66 -9.15
CA ILE A 140 26.34 -3.36 -10.05
C ILE A 140 26.13 -4.86 -9.82
N CYS A 141 25.59 -5.51 -10.83
CA CYS A 141 25.30 -6.95 -10.81
C CYS A 141 26.38 -7.68 -11.61
N LYS A 142 26.82 -8.83 -11.10
CA LYS A 142 27.65 -9.77 -11.83
C LYS A 142 26.90 -11.08 -12.01
N THR A 143 26.65 -11.45 -13.27
CA THR A 143 25.93 -12.66 -13.61
C THR A 143 26.80 -13.92 -13.42
N ASP A 144 26.20 -15.12 -13.41
CA ASP A 144 26.95 -16.38 -13.34
C ASP A 144 27.91 -16.57 -14.53
N LYS A 145 27.66 -15.89 -15.65
CA LYS A 145 28.57 -15.87 -16.81
C LYS A 145 29.74 -14.87 -16.66
N GLY A 146 29.81 -14.18 -15.53
CA GLY A 146 30.83 -13.17 -15.25
C GLY A 146 30.58 -11.80 -15.92
N GLU A 147 29.45 -11.61 -16.58
CA GLU A 147 29.09 -10.35 -17.23
C GLU A 147 28.65 -9.32 -16.19
N THR A 148 29.05 -8.07 -16.39
CA THR A 148 28.62 -6.95 -15.53
C THR A 148 27.34 -6.31 -16.09
N LYS A 149 26.37 -6.05 -15.23
CA LYS A 149 25.15 -5.31 -15.53
C LYS A 149 25.00 -4.16 -14.55
N TYR A 150 24.55 -3.01 -15.06
CA TYR A 150 24.25 -1.84 -14.23
C TYR A 150 22.74 -1.68 -14.11
N ILE A 151 22.22 -1.55 -12.89
CA ILE A 151 20.80 -1.47 -12.62
C ILE A 151 20.49 -0.08 -12.10
N PHE A 152 19.52 0.56 -12.73
CA PHE A 152 19.06 1.91 -12.42
C PHE A 152 17.59 1.84 -11.98
N PRO A 153 17.24 2.31 -10.76
CA PRO A 153 15.85 2.47 -10.40
C PRO A 153 15.23 3.64 -11.14
N THR A 154 13.98 3.46 -11.50
CA THR A 154 13.15 4.48 -12.16
C THR A 154 11.91 4.74 -11.33
N TYR A 155 11.40 5.97 -11.38
CA TYR A 155 10.18 6.35 -10.71
C TYR A 155 9.44 7.41 -11.53
N GLY A 156 8.13 7.26 -11.62
CA GLY A 156 7.28 8.18 -12.34
C GLY A 156 5.87 8.26 -11.77
N LYS A 157 5.07 9.15 -12.33
CA LYS A 157 3.66 9.30 -12.01
C LYS A 157 2.84 8.66 -13.12
N GLY A 158 2.05 7.64 -12.78
CA GLY A 158 1.04 7.08 -13.66
C GLY A 158 -0.26 7.89 -13.62
N LEU A 159 -1.32 7.34 -14.19
CA LEU A 159 -2.64 7.98 -14.23
C LEU A 159 -3.31 7.95 -12.86
N TRP A 160 -3.29 6.81 -12.17
CA TRP A 160 -3.95 6.59 -10.88
C TRP A 160 -3.01 6.57 -9.68
N GLY A 161 -1.72 6.44 -9.91
CA GLY A 161 -0.75 6.39 -8.81
C GLY A 161 0.69 6.43 -9.28
N PRO A 162 1.64 6.21 -8.37
CA PRO A 162 3.04 6.07 -8.74
C PRO A 162 3.28 4.78 -9.51
N ILE A 163 4.21 4.86 -10.43
CA ILE A 163 4.83 3.75 -11.13
C ILE A 163 6.33 3.74 -10.82
N TRP A 164 6.93 2.58 -10.72
CA TRP A 164 8.36 2.43 -10.47
C TRP A 164 8.91 1.23 -11.20
N GLY A 165 10.20 1.15 -11.27
CA GLY A 165 10.85 0.03 -11.90
C GLY A 165 12.35 0.05 -11.74
N TYR A 166 12.98 -0.92 -12.37
CA TYR A 166 14.42 -1.06 -12.48
C TYR A 166 14.76 -1.43 -13.90
N ILE A 167 15.69 -0.71 -14.49
CA ILE A 167 16.23 -1.01 -15.82
C ILE A 167 17.66 -1.46 -15.63
N SER A 168 18.00 -2.62 -16.18
CA SER A 168 19.38 -3.09 -16.22
C SER A 168 19.94 -2.93 -17.62
N VAL A 169 21.20 -2.50 -17.70
CA VAL A 169 21.93 -2.34 -18.97
C VAL A 169 23.19 -3.19 -18.95
N ASN A 170 23.65 -3.55 -20.11
CA ASN A 170 24.90 -4.26 -20.31
C ASN A 170 26.12 -3.41 -19.95
N ASP A 171 27.31 -3.97 -19.99
CA ASP A 171 28.55 -3.27 -19.69
C ASP A 171 28.86 -2.13 -20.68
N ASP A 172 28.27 -2.17 -21.88
CA ASP A 172 28.29 -1.08 -22.85
C ASP A 172 27.53 0.19 -22.39
N LYS A 173 26.79 0.08 -21.29
CA LYS A 173 25.97 1.14 -20.66
C LYS A 173 24.91 1.74 -21.59
N ASN A 174 24.57 1.05 -22.66
CA ASN A 174 23.63 1.49 -23.68
C ASN A 174 22.54 0.48 -24.00
N THR A 175 22.90 -0.82 -24.07
CA THR A 175 21.95 -1.86 -24.42
C THR A 175 21.22 -2.38 -23.17
N VAL A 176 19.90 -2.30 -23.17
CA VAL A 176 19.05 -2.81 -22.08
C VAL A 176 19.17 -4.33 -22.01
N TYR A 177 19.54 -4.85 -20.86
CA TYR A 177 19.58 -6.28 -20.58
C TYR A 177 18.22 -6.81 -20.14
N GLY A 178 17.52 -6.08 -19.27
CA GLY A 178 16.19 -6.39 -18.77
C GLY A 178 15.55 -5.21 -18.09
N ALA A 179 14.27 -5.30 -17.85
CA ALA A 179 13.50 -4.29 -17.17
C ALA A 179 12.46 -4.91 -16.26
N PHE A 180 12.21 -4.29 -15.14
CA PHE A 180 11.11 -4.59 -14.23
C PHE A 180 10.34 -3.31 -13.97
N PHE A 181 9.01 -3.37 -14.09
CA PHE A 181 8.12 -2.26 -13.77
C PHE A 181 6.97 -2.74 -12.91
N ASP A 182 6.50 -1.85 -12.05
CA ASP A 182 5.34 -2.08 -11.20
C ASP A 182 4.59 -0.77 -10.96
N HIS A 183 3.39 -0.84 -10.40
CA HIS A 183 2.50 0.27 -10.19
C HIS A 183 1.73 0.14 -8.88
N LYS A 184 1.24 1.24 -8.34
CA LYS A 184 0.43 1.24 -7.12
C LYS A 184 -1.03 0.89 -7.35
N GLY A 185 -1.62 1.27 -8.48
CA GLY A 185 -3.07 1.15 -8.66
C GLY A 185 -3.56 1.49 -10.06
N GLU A 186 -2.78 1.18 -11.10
CA GLU A 186 -3.21 1.37 -12.48
C GLU A 186 -4.30 0.35 -12.86
N THR A 187 -5.09 0.68 -13.87
CA THR A 187 -6.25 -0.13 -14.29
C THR A 187 -5.80 -1.40 -15.00
N PRO A 188 -6.28 -2.60 -14.58
CA PRO A 188 -6.04 -3.86 -15.28
C PRO A 188 -6.48 -3.79 -16.75
N GLY A 189 -5.69 -4.39 -17.65
CA GLY A 189 -5.89 -4.35 -19.10
C GLY A 189 -5.53 -3.01 -19.76
N LEU A 190 -5.01 -2.05 -18.98
CA LEU A 190 -4.53 -0.74 -19.44
C LEU A 190 -3.16 -0.44 -18.82
N GLY A 191 -3.08 0.54 -17.92
CA GLY A 191 -1.82 0.94 -17.29
C GLY A 191 -1.15 -0.14 -16.44
N ALA A 192 -1.91 -1.08 -15.88
CA ALA A 192 -1.37 -2.21 -15.11
C ALA A 192 -0.56 -3.20 -15.94
N GLU A 193 -0.71 -3.20 -17.27
CA GLU A 193 0.04 -4.09 -18.17
C GLU A 193 1.56 -3.88 -18.12
N ILE A 194 2.02 -2.73 -17.62
CA ILE A 194 3.46 -2.47 -17.41
C ILE A 194 4.13 -3.49 -16.47
N ALA A 195 3.36 -4.08 -15.55
CA ALA A 195 3.84 -5.10 -14.61
C ALA A 195 3.90 -6.52 -15.21
N THR A 196 3.45 -6.69 -16.46
CA THR A 196 3.45 -8.01 -17.11
C THR A 196 4.78 -8.33 -17.77
N GLU A 197 5.14 -9.61 -17.80
CA GLU A 197 6.35 -10.10 -18.49
C GLU A 197 6.31 -9.78 -19.99
N VAL A 198 5.12 -9.83 -20.62
CA VAL A 198 4.91 -9.49 -22.03
C VAL A 198 5.32 -8.04 -22.32
N PHE A 199 5.02 -7.11 -21.43
CA PHE A 199 5.44 -5.72 -21.59
C PHE A 199 6.93 -5.55 -21.30
N GLN A 200 7.41 -6.09 -20.20
CA GLN A 200 8.79 -5.91 -19.70
C GLN A 200 9.83 -6.54 -20.64
N SER A 201 9.53 -7.70 -21.21
CA SER A 201 10.43 -8.38 -22.14
C SER A 201 10.73 -7.61 -23.43
N GLN A 202 9.85 -6.66 -23.82
CA GLN A 202 10.04 -5.82 -25.01
C GLN A 202 11.21 -4.83 -24.90
N PHE A 203 11.73 -4.60 -23.70
CA PHE A 203 12.86 -3.69 -23.47
C PHE A 203 14.21 -4.33 -23.71
N ALA A 204 14.32 -5.63 -23.59
CA ALA A 204 15.57 -6.36 -23.77
C ALA A 204 16.14 -6.13 -25.20
N GLY A 205 17.43 -5.80 -25.28
CA GLY A 205 18.13 -5.54 -26.53
C GLY A 205 17.91 -4.13 -27.12
N LYS A 206 17.01 -3.31 -26.56
CA LYS A 206 16.86 -1.92 -26.99
C LYS A 206 18.05 -1.09 -26.54
N LYS A 207 18.40 -0.09 -27.33
CA LYS A 207 19.43 0.89 -27.00
C LYS A 207 18.82 2.11 -26.33
N LEU A 208 19.50 2.67 -25.33
CA LEU A 208 19.12 3.93 -24.67
C LEU A 208 19.47 5.15 -25.52
N PHE A 209 20.62 5.06 -26.22
CA PHE A 209 21.10 6.12 -27.06
C PHE A 209 21.31 5.59 -28.48
N ASP A 210 21.04 6.43 -29.47
CA ASP A 210 21.34 6.15 -30.86
C ASP A 210 22.85 6.27 -31.16
N GLU A 211 23.26 6.08 -32.43
CA GLU A 211 24.66 6.16 -32.85
C GLU A 211 25.24 7.58 -32.74
N THR A 212 24.39 8.60 -32.65
CA THR A 212 24.78 10.00 -32.48
C THR A 212 24.81 10.42 -31.01
N GLY A 213 24.46 9.53 -30.08
CA GLY A 213 24.41 9.79 -28.65
C GLY A 213 23.15 10.53 -28.18
N ASN A 214 22.12 10.61 -29.01
CA ASN A 214 20.82 11.15 -28.62
C ASN A 214 19.97 10.06 -27.96
N PHE A 215 19.19 10.51 -26.95
CA PHE A 215 18.22 9.66 -26.18
C PHE A 215 16.89 9.55 -26.93
#